data_fd986518a70f43a7d15de5a4b34a4c87
#
_entry.id   fd986518a70f43a7d15de5a4b34a4c87
#
_cell.length_a   1.000
_cell.length_b   1.000
_cell.length_c   1.000
_cell.angle_alpha   90.00
_cell.angle_beta   90.00
_cell.angle_gamma   90.00
#
_symmetry.space_group_name_H-M   'P 1'
#
loop_
_entity.id
_entity.type
_entity.pdbx_description
1 polymer ?
#
loop_
_entity_poly.entity_id
_entity_poly.type
_entity_poly.pdbx_seq_one_letter_code
_entity_poly.pdbx_strand_id
1 'polypeptide(L)'
;MAPARYVGDLIFSFARYLGDLALLAGETVRGIFHGQVRPQLVVQQIYEVGFRSQLVVLITGAFTGAVFATQTYFQFHRLQMDTAVGPVVSVSMFRELGPVLCGLMVAGRVGAAMSAELGTMKVTEQLDALRALAVHPVDYLVVPRFLAMLVSMPLLVAECIGVGILAAYLLTTQILGVSEAYYVHNMLHFTGGRDVAMGLIKGMVFGVVIVFVSCHQGLNAREGAVGVGRATTEAVVIGSLFILVVNFFLTMTLNIFFPAGK
;
A
#
# COMPACT_ATOMS: atom_id res chain seq x y z
N MET A 1 38.01 15.96 2.88
CA MET A 1 37.74 14.67 3.58
C MET A 1 36.34 14.58 4.21
N ALA A 2 35.60 15.69 4.39
CA ALA A 2 34.24 15.70 4.97
C ALA A 2 33.12 14.99 4.14
N PRO A 3 33.04 15.12 2.79
CA PRO A 3 31.91 14.54 2.05
C PRO A 3 31.89 13.02 2.02
N ALA A 4 33.08 12.39 1.95
CA ALA A 4 33.15 10.90 1.92
C ALA A 4 32.72 10.28 3.25
N ARG A 5 33.00 10.90 4.38
CA ARG A 5 32.56 10.47 5.70
C ARG A 5 31.04 10.59 5.85
N TYR A 6 30.49 11.71 5.39
CA TYR A 6 29.04 11.95 5.42
C TYR A 6 28.25 10.91 4.60
N VAL A 7 28.75 10.60 3.39
CA VAL A 7 28.15 9.56 2.53
C VAL A 7 28.26 8.17 3.20
N GLY A 8 29.41 7.86 3.82
CA GLY A 8 29.59 6.61 4.56
C GLY A 8 28.59 6.48 5.71
N ASP A 9 28.45 7.52 6.54
CA ASP A 9 27.52 7.53 7.68
C ASP A 9 26.05 7.37 7.22
N LEU A 10 25.69 7.98 6.09
CA LEU A 10 24.36 7.83 5.50
C LEU A 10 24.07 6.38 5.06
N ILE A 11 25.03 5.76 4.36
CA ILE A 11 24.93 4.36 3.92
C ILE A 11 24.81 3.41 5.10
N PHE A 12 25.64 3.59 6.14
CA PHE A 12 25.58 2.77 7.34
C PHE A 12 24.26 2.94 8.10
N SER A 13 23.75 4.17 8.21
CA SER A 13 22.46 4.45 8.85
C SER A 13 21.30 3.77 8.09
N PHE A 14 21.32 3.85 6.76
CA PHE A 14 20.33 3.18 5.91
C PHE A 14 20.41 1.65 6.02
N ALA A 15 21.63 1.09 5.97
CA ALA A 15 21.82 -0.35 6.13
C ALA A 15 21.37 -0.85 7.52
N ARG A 16 21.61 -0.07 8.57
CA ARG A 16 21.11 -0.37 9.92
C ARG A 16 19.60 -0.36 9.96
N TYR A 17 18.97 0.67 9.37
CA TYR A 17 17.52 0.77 9.30
C TYR A 17 16.89 -0.44 8.58
N LEU A 18 17.46 -0.88 7.46
CA LEU A 18 17.02 -2.10 6.77
C LEU A 18 17.23 -3.36 7.62
N GLY A 19 18.33 -3.43 8.37
CA GLY A 19 18.59 -4.52 9.31
C GLY A 19 17.53 -4.58 10.42
N ASP A 20 17.18 -3.45 11.01
CA ASP A 20 16.17 -3.37 12.06
C ASP A 20 14.78 -3.78 11.53
N LEU A 21 14.42 -3.38 10.31
CA LEU A 21 13.19 -3.83 9.65
C LEU A 21 13.19 -5.33 9.40
N ALA A 22 14.32 -5.88 8.95
CA ALA A 22 14.46 -7.33 8.71
C ALA A 22 14.37 -8.14 10.01
N LEU A 23 14.94 -7.64 11.11
CA LEU A 23 14.82 -8.26 12.43
C LEU A 23 13.37 -8.23 12.91
N LEU A 24 12.68 -7.10 12.80
CA LEU A 24 11.26 -6.96 13.16
C LEU A 24 10.39 -7.93 12.34
N ALA A 25 10.67 -8.05 11.03
CA ALA A 25 9.99 -9.01 10.17
C ALA A 25 10.24 -10.45 10.59
N GLY A 26 11.50 -10.80 10.92
CA GLY A 26 11.87 -12.12 11.43
C GLY A 26 11.19 -12.47 12.75
N GLU A 27 11.13 -11.52 13.69
CA GLU A 27 10.40 -11.70 14.96
C GLU A 27 8.90 -11.88 14.71
N THR A 28 8.30 -11.09 13.81
CA THR A 28 6.88 -11.20 13.45
C THR A 28 6.56 -12.57 12.87
N VAL A 29 7.37 -13.05 11.92
CA VAL A 29 7.21 -14.39 11.32
C VAL A 29 7.35 -15.47 12.38
N ARG A 30 8.35 -15.37 13.26
CA ARG A 30 8.53 -16.32 14.37
C ARG A 30 7.31 -16.32 15.30
N GLY A 31 6.76 -15.16 15.65
CA GLY A 31 5.55 -15.02 16.47
C GLY A 31 4.32 -15.72 15.85
N ILE A 32 4.17 -15.64 14.54
CA ILE A 32 3.09 -16.35 13.82
C ILE A 32 3.24 -17.87 13.98
N PHE A 33 4.44 -18.40 13.81
CA PHE A 33 4.68 -19.86 13.90
C PHE A 33 4.61 -20.40 15.33
N HIS A 34 4.85 -19.60 16.38
CA HIS A 34 4.70 -20.02 17.77
C HIS A 34 3.23 -20.05 18.25
N GLY A 35 2.26 -19.74 17.38
CA GLY A 35 0.86 -19.98 17.62
C GLY A 35 0.18 -19.05 18.64
N GLN A 36 0.78 -17.93 19.00
CA GLN A 36 0.20 -16.95 19.93
C GLN A 36 -0.73 -15.92 19.26
N VAL A 37 -1.19 -16.22 18.03
CA VAL A 37 -2.07 -15.32 17.29
C VAL A 37 -3.45 -15.29 17.94
N ARG A 38 -3.88 -14.12 18.39
CA ARG A 38 -5.22 -13.89 18.95
C ARG A 38 -6.17 -13.45 17.84
N PRO A 39 -7.12 -14.28 17.38
CA PRO A 39 -7.96 -13.98 16.23
C PRO A 39 -8.83 -12.72 16.47
N GLN A 40 -9.23 -12.47 17.68
CA GLN A 40 -10.00 -11.27 18.04
C GLN A 40 -9.25 -9.97 17.73
N LEU A 41 -7.93 -9.91 18.01
CA LEU A 41 -7.11 -8.74 17.71
C LEU A 41 -6.91 -8.59 16.18
N VAL A 42 -6.78 -9.69 15.45
CA VAL A 42 -6.68 -9.66 13.98
C VAL A 42 -7.95 -9.10 13.36
N VAL A 43 -9.13 -9.58 13.79
CA VAL A 43 -10.43 -9.09 13.29
C VAL A 43 -10.62 -7.60 13.62
N GLN A 44 -10.25 -7.17 14.81
CA GLN A 44 -10.29 -5.75 15.17
C GLN A 44 -9.37 -4.92 14.26
N GLN A 45 -8.17 -5.39 13.98
CA GLN A 45 -7.25 -4.71 13.07
C GLN A 45 -7.75 -4.72 11.61
N ILE A 46 -8.39 -5.79 11.15
CA ILE A 46 -9.04 -5.82 9.83
C ILE A 46 -10.13 -4.75 9.72
N TYR A 47 -10.92 -4.55 10.77
CA TYR A 47 -11.92 -3.49 10.80
C TYR A 47 -11.29 -2.10 10.75
N GLU A 48 -10.26 -1.84 11.54
CA GLU A 48 -9.57 -0.54 11.60
C GLU A 48 -8.83 -0.21 10.28
N VAL A 49 -8.17 -1.20 9.70
CA VAL A 49 -7.41 -1.06 8.45
C VAL A 49 -8.33 -1.06 7.23
N GLY A 50 -9.17 -2.08 7.12
CA GLY A 50 -10.02 -2.31 5.95
C GLY A 50 -11.22 -1.37 5.93
N PHE A 51 -12.17 -1.59 6.82
CA PHE A 51 -13.46 -0.89 6.77
C PHE A 51 -13.33 0.63 6.90
N ARG A 52 -12.53 1.11 7.84
CA ARG A 52 -12.34 2.55 8.03
C ARG A 52 -11.56 3.24 6.90
N SER A 53 -10.88 2.49 6.02
CA SER A 53 -10.14 3.07 4.87
C SER A 53 -10.98 3.12 3.59
N GLN A 54 -12.09 2.40 3.53
CA GLN A 54 -12.89 2.26 2.30
C GLN A 54 -13.25 3.59 1.65
N LEU A 55 -13.78 4.53 2.41
CA LEU A 55 -14.22 5.81 1.85
C LEU A 55 -13.09 6.57 1.13
N VAL A 56 -11.90 6.60 1.74
CA VAL A 56 -10.73 7.28 1.14
C VAL A 56 -10.28 6.57 -0.12
N VAL A 57 -10.26 5.23 -0.09
CA VAL A 57 -9.84 4.39 -1.22
C VAL A 57 -10.84 4.49 -2.38
N LEU A 58 -12.15 4.43 -2.09
CA LEU A 58 -13.22 4.60 -3.08
C LEU A 58 -13.14 5.94 -3.80
N ILE A 59 -13.03 7.04 -3.05
CA ILE A 59 -12.93 8.38 -3.62
C ILE A 59 -11.67 8.50 -4.47
N THR A 60 -10.53 8.05 -3.95
CA THR A 60 -9.25 8.10 -4.68
C THR A 60 -9.32 7.29 -5.97
N GLY A 61 -9.83 6.06 -5.92
CA GLY A 61 -9.99 5.20 -7.09
C GLY A 61 -10.91 5.82 -8.14
N ALA A 62 -12.10 6.28 -7.73
CA ALA A 62 -13.09 6.87 -8.62
C ALA A 62 -12.54 8.08 -9.37
N PHE A 63 -12.01 9.07 -8.66
CA PHE A 63 -11.50 10.28 -9.29
C PHE A 63 -10.24 10.04 -10.11
N THR A 64 -9.35 9.15 -9.67
CA THR A 64 -8.17 8.79 -10.47
C THR A 64 -8.56 8.13 -11.78
N GLY A 65 -9.47 7.15 -11.74
CA GLY A 65 -9.96 6.49 -12.94
C GLY A 65 -10.66 7.46 -13.90
N ALA A 66 -11.53 8.33 -13.39
CA ALA A 66 -12.24 9.34 -14.18
C ALA A 66 -11.27 10.34 -14.84
N VAL A 67 -10.32 10.90 -14.08
CA VAL A 67 -9.34 11.87 -14.61
C VAL A 67 -8.43 11.20 -15.63
N PHE A 68 -7.95 10.00 -15.34
CA PHE A 68 -7.07 9.28 -16.27
C PHE A 68 -7.79 8.91 -17.57
N ALA A 69 -9.06 8.47 -17.49
CA ALA A 69 -9.89 8.22 -18.68
C ALA A 69 -10.09 9.48 -19.53
N THR A 70 -10.37 10.62 -18.88
CA THR A 70 -10.52 11.90 -19.55
C THR A 70 -9.25 12.30 -20.31
N GLN A 71 -8.10 12.24 -19.64
CA GLN A 71 -6.82 12.60 -20.26
C GLN A 71 -6.47 11.67 -21.43
N THR A 72 -6.69 10.37 -21.23
CA THR A 72 -6.46 9.34 -22.26
C THR A 72 -7.37 9.58 -23.47
N TYR A 73 -8.66 9.88 -23.24
CA TYR A 73 -9.61 10.17 -24.31
C TYR A 73 -9.15 11.35 -25.15
N PHE A 74 -8.81 12.50 -24.56
CA PHE A 74 -8.39 13.67 -25.33
C PHE A 74 -7.10 13.44 -26.16
N GLN A 75 -6.21 12.56 -25.70
CA GLN A 75 -5.01 12.20 -26.48
C GLN A 75 -5.37 11.26 -27.64
N PHE A 76 -6.14 10.21 -27.39
CA PHE A 76 -6.47 9.21 -28.42
C PHE A 76 -7.50 9.71 -29.43
N HIS A 77 -8.40 10.59 -29.03
CA HIS A 77 -9.39 11.21 -29.92
C HIS A 77 -8.72 12.00 -31.07
N ARG A 78 -7.63 12.70 -30.77
CA ARG A 78 -6.84 13.39 -31.81
C ARG A 78 -6.23 12.44 -32.84
N LEU A 79 -6.01 11.18 -32.46
CA LEU A 79 -5.47 10.11 -33.30
C LEU A 79 -6.57 9.24 -33.92
N GLN A 80 -7.86 9.57 -33.66
CA GLN A 80 -9.04 8.78 -34.05
C GLN A 80 -9.01 7.34 -33.52
N MET A 81 -8.47 7.14 -32.30
CA MET A 81 -8.31 5.85 -31.64
C MET A 81 -9.12 5.77 -30.35
N ASP A 82 -10.37 6.24 -30.35
CA ASP A 82 -11.24 6.32 -29.15
C ASP A 82 -11.46 4.96 -28.49
N THR A 83 -11.43 3.89 -29.28
CA THR A 83 -11.60 2.52 -28.80
C THR A 83 -10.43 2.00 -27.94
N ALA A 84 -9.28 2.68 -27.97
CA ALA A 84 -8.10 2.33 -27.17
C ALA A 84 -8.17 2.84 -25.72
N VAL A 85 -9.09 3.76 -25.42
CA VAL A 85 -9.21 4.37 -24.09
C VAL A 85 -9.49 3.31 -23.01
N GLY A 86 -10.47 2.42 -23.25
CA GLY A 86 -10.83 1.35 -22.30
C GLY A 86 -9.64 0.46 -21.89
N PRO A 87 -8.95 -0.17 -22.85
CA PRO A 87 -7.77 -0.98 -22.57
C PRO A 87 -6.66 -0.25 -21.81
N VAL A 88 -6.31 0.95 -22.26
CA VAL A 88 -5.21 1.72 -21.65
C VAL A 88 -5.54 2.08 -20.21
N VAL A 89 -6.77 2.52 -19.93
CA VAL A 89 -7.19 2.87 -18.58
C VAL A 89 -7.22 1.63 -17.68
N SER A 90 -7.84 0.54 -18.14
CA SER A 90 -7.97 -0.66 -17.31
C SER A 90 -6.61 -1.29 -16.99
N VAL A 91 -5.74 -1.49 -17.97
CA VAL A 91 -4.41 -2.05 -17.75
C VAL A 91 -3.58 -1.16 -16.82
N SER A 92 -3.61 0.16 -17.01
CA SER A 92 -2.89 1.09 -16.13
C SER A 92 -3.43 1.09 -14.70
N MET A 93 -4.74 1.00 -14.53
CA MET A 93 -5.36 0.89 -13.20
C MET A 93 -4.97 -0.40 -12.49
N PHE A 94 -5.02 -1.54 -13.18
CA PHE A 94 -4.64 -2.82 -12.59
C PHE A 94 -3.16 -2.91 -12.23
N ARG A 95 -2.28 -2.48 -13.15
CA ARG A 95 -0.84 -2.72 -13.00
C ARG A 95 -0.13 -1.69 -12.13
N GLU A 96 -0.57 -0.41 -12.19
CA GLU A 96 0.20 0.68 -11.57
C GLU A 96 -0.66 1.59 -10.70
N LEU A 97 -1.64 2.31 -11.28
CA LEU A 97 -2.33 3.41 -10.60
C LEU A 97 -3.11 2.94 -9.37
N GLY A 98 -3.89 1.87 -9.51
CA GLY A 98 -4.70 1.33 -8.41
C GLY A 98 -3.86 0.92 -7.20
N PRO A 99 -2.90 0.00 -7.35
CA PRO A 99 -2.07 -0.45 -6.24
C PRO A 99 -1.25 0.67 -5.59
N VAL A 100 -0.59 1.51 -6.39
CA VAL A 100 0.29 2.56 -5.87
C VAL A 100 -0.50 3.62 -5.12
N LEU A 101 -1.58 4.15 -5.72
CA LEU A 101 -2.36 5.20 -5.09
C LEU A 101 -3.10 4.70 -3.85
N CYS A 102 -3.67 3.49 -3.91
CA CYS A 102 -4.23 2.85 -2.72
C CYS A 102 -3.16 2.69 -1.62
N GLY A 103 -1.97 2.20 -1.96
CA GLY A 103 -0.85 2.05 -1.04
C GLY A 103 -0.45 3.37 -0.36
N LEU A 104 -0.31 4.45 -1.14
CA LEU A 104 0.03 5.78 -0.60
C LEU A 104 -1.06 6.33 0.32
N MET A 105 -2.35 6.16 -0.04
CA MET A 105 -3.46 6.59 0.81
C MET A 105 -3.52 5.80 2.12
N VAL A 106 -3.32 4.49 2.06
CA VAL A 106 -3.29 3.63 3.24
C VAL A 106 -2.06 3.90 4.10
N ALA A 107 -0.88 4.15 3.52
CA ALA A 107 0.31 4.57 4.26
C ALA A 107 0.07 5.87 5.03
N GLY A 108 -0.55 6.86 4.38
CA GLY A 108 -0.89 8.14 5.01
C GLY A 108 -1.91 8.03 6.14
N ARG A 109 -2.91 7.16 6.01
CA ARG A 109 -3.97 7.01 7.01
C ARG A 109 -3.65 5.95 8.07
N VAL A 110 -3.44 4.71 7.61
CA VAL A 110 -3.26 3.54 8.50
C VAL A 110 -1.85 3.50 9.04
N GLY A 111 -0.84 3.76 8.21
CA GLY A 111 0.55 3.80 8.62
C GLY A 111 0.79 4.87 9.68
N ALA A 112 0.25 6.06 9.48
CA ALA A 112 0.29 7.14 10.48
C ALA A 112 -0.37 6.73 11.81
N ALA A 113 -1.58 6.16 11.74
CA ALA A 113 -2.32 5.73 12.93
C ALA A 113 -1.57 4.64 13.70
N MET A 114 -1.03 3.61 13.02
CA MET A 114 -0.23 2.56 13.64
C MET A 114 1.01 3.11 14.34
N SER A 115 1.73 4.03 13.70
CA SER A 115 2.93 4.66 14.29
C SER A 115 2.57 5.52 15.48
N ALA A 116 1.48 6.30 15.42
CA ALA A 116 1.02 7.14 16.51
C ALA A 116 0.60 6.30 17.73
N GLU A 117 -0.16 5.22 17.52
CA GLU A 117 -0.62 4.33 18.58
C GLU A 117 0.56 3.66 19.30
N LEU A 118 1.46 3.01 18.53
CA LEU A 118 2.64 2.36 19.11
C LEU A 118 3.60 3.37 19.75
N GLY A 119 3.76 4.54 19.14
CA GLY A 119 4.58 5.62 19.69
C GLY A 119 4.03 6.14 21.02
N THR A 120 2.71 6.29 21.12
CA THR A 120 2.05 6.66 22.38
C THR A 120 2.26 5.58 23.46
N MET A 121 2.08 4.30 23.11
CA MET A 121 2.33 3.19 24.02
C MET A 121 3.80 3.13 24.47
N LYS A 122 4.73 3.52 23.60
CA LYS A 122 6.16 3.57 23.90
C LYS A 122 6.49 4.67 24.92
N VAL A 123 6.02 5.89 24.67
CA VAL A 123 6.35 7.05 25.54
C VAL A 123 5.60 7.05 26.87
N THR A 124 4.50 6.27 26.98
CA THR A 124 3.76 6.04 28.23
C THR A 124 4.18 4.75 28.95
N GLU A 125 5.29 4.13 28.57
CA GLU A 125 5.86 2.92 29.17
C GLU A 125 4.93 1.68 29.14
N GLN A 126 3.86 1.71 28.35
CA GLN A 126 2.95 0.55 28.22
C GLN A 126 3.64 -0.67 27.58
N LEU A 127 4.62 -0.45 26.70
CA LEU A 127 5.42 -1.54 26.12
C LEU A 127 6.30 -2.22 27.19
N ASP A 128 6.81 -1.48 28.15
CA ASP A 128 7.63 -2.01 29.23
C ASP A 128 6.77 -2.72 30.27
N ALA A 129 5.53 -2.25 30.50
CA ALA A 129 4.55 -2.97 31.29
C ALA A 129 4.15 -4.32 30.67
N LEU A 130 3.99 -4.40 29.33
CA LEU A 130 3.77 -5.67 28.62
C LEU A 130 4.95 -6.65 28.83
N ARG A 131 6.18 -6.16 28.74
CA ARG A 131 7.37 -6.98 29.00
C ARG A 131 7.44 -7.49 30.44
N ALA A 132 7.07 -6.65 31.41
CA ALA A 132 7.00 -7.04 32.82
C ALA A 132 5.97 -8.16 33.08
N LEU A 133 4.91 -8.19 32.26
CA LEU A 133 3.90 -9.25 32.26
C LEU A 133 4.30 -10.49 31.44
N ALA A 134 5.56 -10.57 31.00
CA ALA A 134 6.09 -11.63 30.12
C ALA A 134 5.33 -11.74 28.76
N VAL A 135 4.70 -10.66 28.31
CA VAL A 135 4.09 -10.58 26.99
C VAL A 135 5.08 -9.95 26.01
N HIS A 136 5.40 -10.67 24.92
CA HIS A 136 6.30 -10.13 23.90
C HIS A 136 5.57 -9.06 23.06
N PRO A 137 6.02 -7.78 23.03
CA PRO A 137 5.28 -6.70 22.37
C PRO A 137 5.06 -6.93 20.88
N VAL A 138 6.01 -7.55 20.16
CA VAL A 138 5.89 -7.82 18.72
C VAL A 138 4.75 -8.79 18.46
N ASP A 139 4.64 -9.88 19.24
CA ASP A 139 3.61 -10.89 19.06
C ASP A 139 2.21 -10.34 19.35
N TYR A 140 2.11 -9.44 20.32
CA TYR A 140 0.84 -8.87 20.72
C TYR A 140 0.37 -7.70 19.84
N LEU A 141 1.31 -6.87 19.35
CA LEU A 141 0.99 -5.61 18.65
C LEU A 141 1.26 -5.67 17.14
N VAL A 142 2.40 -6.26 16.72
CA VAL A 142 2.80 -6.24 15.31
C VAL A 142 2.16 -7.38 14.52
N VAL A 143 2.16 -8.58 15.07
CA VAL A 143 1.61 -9.78 14.39
C VAL A 143 0.13 -9.58 13.96
N PRO A 144 -0.79 -9.13 14.82
CA PRO A 144 -2.18 -8.92 14.39
C PRO A 144 -2.33 -7.86 13.30
N ARG A 145 -1.53 -6.77 13.37
CA ARG A 145 -1.49 -5.72 12.35
C ARG A 145 -0.98 -6.23 11.01
N PHE A 146 0.07 -7.03 11.05
CA PHE A 146 0.64 -7.66 9.85
C PHE A 146 -0.36 -8.57 9.15
N LEU A 147 -1.01 -9.47 9.89
CA LEU A 147 -2.03 -10.37 9.33
C LEU A 147 -3.25 -9.61 8.80
N ALA A 148 -3.68 -8.58 9.50
CA ALA A 148 -4.77 -7.73 9.04
C ALA A 148 -4.43 -7.01 7.73
N MET A 149 -3.20 -6.49 7.59
CA MET A 149 -2.77 -5.82 6.36
C MET A 149 -2.62 -6.78 5.19
N LEU A 150 -2.15 -8.02 5.42
CA LEU A 150 -2.07 -9.05 4.39
C LEU A 150 -3.43 -9.35 3.73
N VAL A 151 -4.50 -9.28 4.51
CA VAL A 151 -5.87 -9.53 4.02
C VAL A 151 -6.50 -8.24 3.49
N SER A 152 -6.40 -7.14 4.24
CA SER A 152 -7.11 -5.90 3.91
C SER A 152 -6.53 -5.18 2.71
N MET A 153 -5.20 -5.16 2.52
CA MET A 153 -4.59 -4.41 1.42
C MET A 153 -4.95 -4.91 0.03
N PRO A 154 -4.91 -6.22 -0.28
CA PRO A 154 -5.36 -6.71 -1.58
C PRO A 154 -6.83 -6.38 -1.85
N LEU A 155 -7.69 -6.45 -0.83
CA LEU A 155 -9.12 -6.11 -0.95
C LEU A 155 -9.32 -4.62 -1.23
N LEU A 156 -8.64 -3.74 -0.51
CA LEU A 156 -8.69 -2.30 -0.75
C LEU A 156 -8.17 -1.92 -2.14
N VAL A 157 -7.10 -2.59 -2.60
CA VAL A 157 -6.58 -2.39 -3.96
C VAL A 157 -7.59 -2.86 -5.01
N ALA A 158 -8.22 -4.02 -4.82
CA ALA A 158 -9.27 -4.51 -5.72
C ALA A 158 -10.45 -3.53 -5.80
N GLU A 159 -10.87 -3.00 -4.66
CA GLU A 159 -11.94 -2.00 -4.54
C GLU A 159 -11.55 -0.69 -5.25
N CYS A 160 -10.35 -0.19 -5.02
CA CYS A 160 -9.80 1.01 -5.68
C CYS A 160 -9.81 0.88 -7.21
N ILE A 161 -9.33 -0.26 -7.71
CA ILE A 161 -9.28 -0.56 -9.14
C ILE A 161 -10.68 -0.69 -9.71
N GLY A 162 -11.55 -1.46 -9.06
CA GLY A 162 -12.92 -1.72 -9.52
C GLY A 162 -13.73 -0.43 -9.65
N VAL A 163 -13.70 0.41 -8.63
CA VAL A 163 -14.41 1.70 -8.63
C VAL A 163 -13.77 2.68 -9.62
N GLY A 164 -12.44 2.68 -9.75
CA GLY A 164 -11.74 3.50 -10.72
C GLY A 164 -12.09 3.15 -12.17
N ILE A 165 -12.15 1.87 -12.50
CA ILE A 165 -12.57 1.39 -13.83
C ILE A 165 -14.06 1.69 -14.07
N LEU A 166 -14.92 1.52 -13.07
CA LEU A 166 -16.34 1.86 -13.17
C LEU A 166 -16.55 3.35 -13.44
N ALA A 167 -15.85 4.21 -12.71
CA ALA A 167 -15.92 5.66 -12.90
C ALA A 167 -15.39 6.07 -14.28
N ALA A 168 -14.30 5.47 -14.74
CA ALA A 168 -13.75 5.66 -16.07
C ALA A 168 -14.73 5.24 -17.16
N TYR A 169 -15.36 4.07 -17.02
CA TYR A 169 -16.37 3.57 -17.93
C TYR A 169 -17.58 4.52 -18.03
N LEU A 170 -18.17 4.89 -16.90
CA LEU A 170 -19.34 5.80 -16.87
C LEU A 170 -19.02 7.14 -17.53
N LEU A 171 -17.86 7.72 -17.23
CA LEU A 171 -17.45 8.99 -17.81
C LEU A 171 -17.22 8.88 -19.33
N THR A 172 -16.51 7.84 -19.76
CA THR A 172 -16.14 7.68 -21.18
C THR A 172 -17.35 7.38 -22.06
N THR A 173 -18.29 6.56 -21.57
CA THR A 173 -19.47 6.17 -22.36
C THR A 173 -20.60 7.20 -22.28
N GLN A 174 -20.91 7.74 -21.09
CA GLN A 174 -22.06 8.61 -20.88
C GLN A 174 -21.77 10.10 -21.18
N ILE A 175 -20.53 10.55 -20.95
CA ILE A 175 -20.16 11.97 -21.10
C ILE A 175 -19.36 12.20 -22.38
N LEU A 176 -18.39 11.32 -22.68
CA LEU A 176 -17.51 11.50 -23.84
C LEU A 176 -18.03 10.82 -25.13
N GLY A 177 -19.14 10.07 -25.04
CA GLY A 177 -19.85 9.52 -26.20
C GLY A 177 -19.15 8.35 -26.90
N VAL A 178 -18.19 7.68 -26.25
CA VAL A 178 -17.57 6.46 -26.80
C VAL A 178 -18.56 5.30 -26.73
N SER A 179 -18.66 4.52 -27.80
CA SER A 179 -19.58 3.38 -27.86
C SER A 179 -19.27 2.35 -26.77
N GLU A 180 -20.30 2.07 -25.96
CA GLU A 180 -20.22 1.10 -24.85
C GLU A 180 -19.73 -0.28 -25.28
N ALA A 181 -20.27 -0.81 -26.39
CA ALA A 181 -19.94 -2.13 -26.89
C ALA A 181 -18.44 -2.26 -27.23
N TYR A 182 -17.87 -1.24 -27.90
CA TYR A 182 -16.43 -1.22 -28.21
C TYR A 182 -15.57 -1.02 -26.97
N TYR A 183 -15.98 -0.16 -26.04
CA TYR A 183 -15.25 0.07 -24.79
C TYR A 183 -15.10 -1.20 -23.99
N VAL A 184 -16.21 -1.89 -23.70
CA VAL A 184 -16.23 -3.12 -22.90
C VAL A 184 -15.52 -4.27 -23.63
N HIS A 185 -15.79 -4.46 -24.92
CA HIS A 185 -15.15 -5.51 -25.71
C HIS A 185 -13.61 -5.39 -25.69
N ASN A 186 -13.10 -4.20 -25.99
CA ASN A 186 -11.67 -3.96 -26.02
C ASN A 186 -11.04 -4.00 -24.63
N MET A 187 -11.71 -3.46 -23.61
CA MET A 187 -11.26 -3.56 -22.22
C MET A 187 -11.07 -5.01 -21.81
N LEU A 188 -12.07 -5.87 -22.02
CA LEU A 188 -12.00 -7.28 -21.65
C LEU A 188 -10.98 -8.07 -22.50
N HIS A 189 -10.79 -7.70 -23.76
CA HIS A 189 -9.83 -8.36 -24.64
C HIS A 189 -8.37 -8.12 -24.19
N PHE A 190 -8.05 -6.90 -23.75
CA PHE A 190 -6.70 -6.52 -23.36
C PHE A 190 -6.40 -6.62 -21.86
N THR A 191 -7.42 -6.82 -21.02
CA THR A 191 -7.25 -6.96 -19.57
C THR A 191 -7.50 -8.41 -19.15
N GLY A 192 -6.46 -9.06 -18.68
CA GLY A 192 -6.52 -10.47 -18.29
C GLY A 192 -6.42 -10.69 -16.78
N GLY A 193 -6.69 -11.93 -16.36
CA GLY A 193 -6.52 -12.33 -14.95
C GLY A 193 -5.10 -12.11 -14.40
N ARG A 194 -4.11 -12.06 -15.29
CA ARG A 194 -2.71 -11.74 -14.92
C ARG A 194 -2.55 -10.31 -14.44
N ASP A 195 -3.25 -9.34 -15.05
CA ASP A 195 -3.21 -7.93 -14.65
C ASP A 195 -3.83 -7.77 -13.26
N VAL A 196 -4.94 -8.46 -13.00
CA VAL A 196 -5.58 -8.52 -11.68
C VAL A 196 -4.62 -9.08 -10.64
N ALA A 197 -3.98 -10.22 -10.94
CA ALA A 197 -3.01 -10.84 -10.03
C ALA A 197 -1.83 -9.92 -9.73
N MET A 198 -1.29 -9.21 -10.74
CA MET A 198 -0.22 -8.23 -10.54
C MET A 198 -0.63 -7.13 -9.56
N GLY A 199 -1.82 -6.56 -9.73
CA GLY A 199 -2.34 -5.53 -8.83
C GLY A 199 -2.49 -6.01 -7.39
N LEU A 200 -3.04 -7.21 -7.19
CA LEU A 200 -3.24 -7.79 -5.86
C LEU A 200 -1.90 -8.15 -5.18
N ILE A 201 -0.94 -8.71 -5.91
CA ILE A 201 0.41 -9.01 -5.40
C ILE A 201 1.11 -7.72 -4.96
N LYS A 202 1.06 -6.66 -5.78
CA LYS A 202 1.60 -5.35 -5.41
C LYS A 202 0.93 -4.82 -4.15
N GLY A 203 -0.40 -4.88 -4.06
CA GLY A 203 -1.15 -4.49 -2.87
C GLY A 203 -0.69 -5.22 -1.61
N MET A 204 -0.52 -6.54 -1.69
CA MET A 204 -0.04 -7.34 -0.58
C MET A 204 1.36 -6.91 -0.13
N VAL A 205 2.30 -6.73 -1.06
CA VAL A 205 3.67 -6.30 -0.75
C VAL A 205 3.69 -4.89 -0.14
N PHE A 206 2.88 -3.96 -0.66
CA PHE A 206 2.78 -2.62 -0.09
C PHE A 206 2.20 -2.64 1.33
N GLY A 207 1.24 -3.52 1.60
CA GLY A 207 0.73 -3.76 2.96
C GLY A 207 1.83 -4.17 3.92
N VAL A 208 2.70 -5.10 3.51
CA VAL A 208 3.86 -5.55 4.29
C VAL A 208 4.82 -4.39 4.56
N VAL A 209 5.13 -3.60 3.55
CA VAL A 209 6.00 -2.41 3.69
C VAL A 209 5.42 -1.41 4.69
N ILE A 210 4.14 -1.07 4.57
CA ILE A 210 3.47 -0.10 5.45
C ILE A 210 3.53 -0.57 6.90
N VAL A 211 3.20 -1.83 7.19
CA VAL A 211 3.21 -2.34 8.56
C VAL A 211 4.58 -2.25 9.19
N PHE A 212 5.61 -2.77 8.51
CA PHE A 212 6.93 -2.82 9.12
C PHE A 212 7.53 -1.43 9.31
N VAL A 213 7.40 -0.54 8.34
CA VAL A 213 7.88 0.84 8.47
C VAL A 213 7.13 1.55 9.60
N SER A 214 5.81 1.48 9.64
CA SER A 214 5.00 2.18 10.64
C SER A 214 5.20 1.64 12.04
N CYS A 215 5.24 0.32 12.20
CA CYS A 215 5.51 -0.30 13.50
C CYS A 215 6.93 0.00 13.98
N HIS A 216 7.93 -0.04 13.11
CA HIS A 216 9.30 0.30 13.47
C HIS A 216 9.42 1.74 13.96
N GLN A 217 8.82 2.72 13.25
CA GLN A 217 8.85 4.11 13.67
C GLN A 217 8.13 4.33 15.01
N GLY A 218 6.94 3.73 15.18
CA GLY A 218 6.21 3.83 16.44
C GLY A 218 6.95 3.21 17.62
N LEU A 219 7.50 2.01 17.48
CA LEU A 219 8.25 1.32 18.54
C LEU A 219 9.54 2.05 18.95
N ASN A 220 10.10 2.87 18.05
CA ASN A 220 11.30 3.65 18.30
C ASN A 220 11.04 5.12 18.65
N ALA A 221 9.78 5.52 18.84
CA ALA A 221 9.42 6.88 19.24
C ALA A 221 10.08 7.26 20.60
N ARG A 222 10.57 8.50 20.68
CA ARG A 222 11.24 9.07 21.84
C ARG A 222 10.75 10.51 22.06
N GLU A 223 11.10 11.12 23.19
CA GLU A 223 10.82 12.53 23.45
C GLU A 223 9.31 12.88 23.64
N GLY A 224 8.54 11.93 24.18
CA GLY A 224 7.13 12.20 24.54
C GLY A 224 6.23 12.48 23.32
N ALA A 225 5.24 13.34 23.48
CA ALA A 225 4.24 13.62 22.44
C ALA A 225 4.84 14.20 21.15
N VAL A 226 5.91 15.01 21.25
CA VAL A 226 6.60 15.57 20.08
C VAL A 226 7.27 14.48 19.26
N GLY A 227 7.89 13.51 19.94
CA GLY A 227 8.51 12.36 19.27
C GLY A 227 7.49 11.44 18.61
N VAL A 228 6.30 11.27 19.18
CA VAL A 228 5.20 10.53 18.54
C VAL A 228 4.78 11.21 17.23
N GLY A 229 4.62 12.54 17.24
CA GLY A 229 4.31 13.30 16.02
C GLY A 229 5.37 13.14 14.94
N ARG A 230 6.68 13.21 15.33
CA ARG A 230 7.79 12.99 14.40
C ARG A 230 7.78 11.56 13.83
N ALA A 231 7.66 10.54 14.68
CA ALA A 231 7.60 9.13 14.25
C ALA A 231 6.43 8.87 13.29
N THR A 232 5.28 9.51 13.52
CA THR A 232 4.12 9.43 12.63
C THR A 232 4.41 10.00 11.24
N THR A 233 5.02 11.19 11.19
CA THR A 233 5.40 11.82 9.92
C THR A 233 6.45 11.01 9.18
N GLU A 234 7.47 10.53 9.88
CA GLU A 234 8.53 9.70 9.30
C GLU A 234 7.97 8.36 8.78
N ALA A 235 7.01 7.75 9.48
CA ALA A 235 6.35 6.53 9.03
C ALA A 235 5.66 6.72 7.67
N VAL A 236 4.94 7.83 7.48
CA VAL A 236 4.27 8.16 6.21
C VAL A 236 5.28 8.43 5.11
N VAL A 237 6.26 9.29 5.37
CA VAL A 237 7.26 9.68 4.35
C VAL A 237 8.10 8.49 3.92
N ILE A 238 8.68 7.78 4.87
CA ILE A 238 9.53 6.61 4.57
C ILE A 238 8.70 5.50 3.93
N GLY A 239 7.51 5.21 4.46
CA GLY A 239 6.60 4.22 3.88
C GLY A 239 6.24 4.54 2.43
N SER A 240 5.91 5.79 2.13
CA SER A 240 5.60 6.23 0.76
C SER A 240 6.80 6.10 -0.18
N LEU A 241 8.00 6.49 0.26
CA LEU A 241 9.22 6.33 -0.52
C LEU A 241 9.52 4.84 -0.79
N PHE A 242 9.39 3.98 0.22
CA PHE A 242 9.58 2.54 0.03
C PHE A 242 8.56 1.94 -0.94
N ILE A 243 7.28 2.35 -0.87
CA ILE A 243 6.26 1.91 -1.83
C ILE A 243 6.70 2.25 -3.26
N LEU A 244 7.16 3.47 -3.53
CA LEU A 244 7.58 3.89 -4.88
C LEU A 244 8.80 3.11 -5.36
N VAL A 245 9.81 2.94 -4.51
CA VAL A 245 11.02 2.17 -4.84
C VAL A 245 10.67 0.69 -5.08
N VAL A 246 9.92 0.09 -4.17
CA VAL A 246 9.50 -1.32 -4.27
C VAL A 246 8.59 -1.52 -5.49
N ASN A 247 7.71 -0.55 -5.81
CA ASN A 247 6.87 -0.62 -7.00
C ASN A 247 7.72 -0.75 -8.27
N PHE A 248 8.78 0.04 -8.40
CA PHE A 248 9.66 -0.03 -9.57
C PHE A 248 10.26 -1.44 -9.75
N PHE A 249 10.82 -2.02 -8.69
CA PHE A 249 11.39 -3.36 -8.74
C PHE A 249 10.34 -4.45 -8.96
N LEU A 250 9.17 -4.32 -8.33
CA LEU A 250 8.05 -5.24 -8.56
C LEU A 250 7.55 -5.19 -10.00
N THR A 251 7.42 -4.00 -10.57
CA THR A 251 7.01 -3.84 -11.98
C THR A 251 7.99 -4.53 -12.91
N MET A 252 9.30 -4.31 -12.72
CA MET A 252 10.34 -4.99 -13.50
C MET A 252 10.23 -6.52 -13.36
N THR A 253 10.16 -7.00 -12.15
CA THR A 253 10.14 -8.44 -11.86
C THR A 253 8.85 -9.10 -12.36
N LEU A 254 7.69 -8.51 -12.04
CA LEU A 254 6.41 -9.09 -12.42
C LEU A 254 6.18 -9.09 -13.94
N ASN A 255 6.69 -8.10 -14.67
CA ASN A 255 6.62 -8.12 -16.15
C ASN A 255 7.44 -9.25 -16.78
N ILE A 256 8.46 -9.77 -16.10
CA ILE A 256 9.20 -10.96 -16.56
C ILE A 256 8.32 -12.23 -16.39
N PHE A 257 7.61 -12.34 -15.27
CA PHE A 257 6.76 -13.50 -14.98
C PHE A 257 5.37 -13.42 -15.65
N PHE A 258 4.85 -12.20 -15.84
CA PHE A 258 3.54 -11.92 -16.43
C PHE A 258 3.68 -10.97 -17.63
N PRO A 259 4.29 -11.41 -18.75
CA PRO A 259 4.46 -10.55 -19.92
C PRO A 259 3.10 -10.08 -20.45
N ALA A 260 3.07 -8.82 -20.90
CA ALA A 260 1.89 -8.25 -21.55
C ALA A 260 1.65 -8.97 -22.89
N GLY A 261 0.47 -9.53 -23.05
CA GLY A 261 0.04 -10.09 -24.33
C GLY A 261 0.44 -11.56 -24.57
N LYS A 262 -0.24 -12.44 -23.89
CA LYS A 262 -0.67 -13.75 -24.43
C LYS A 262 -2.01 -14.12 -23.80
#